data_d92f770c229de51edf3fd6ddea3be39d
#
_entry.id   d92f770c229de51edf3fd6ddea3be39d
#
_cell.length_a   1.000
_cell.length_b   1.000
_cell.length_c   1.000
_cell.angle_alpha   90.00
_cell.angle_beta   90.00
_cell.angle_gamma   90.00
#
_symmetry.space_group_name_H-M   'P 1'
#
loop_
_entity.id
_entity.type
_entity.pdbx_description
1 polymer ?
#
loop_
_entity_poly.entity_id
_entity_poly.type
_entity_poly.pdbx_seq_one_letter_code
_entity_poly.pdbx_strand_id
1 'polypeptide(L)'
;GDRVALEPGKTCGHCEFCKTGRYNLCPDVVFFATPPVDGVFQEYVAHEADLCLKLPDNVSTLEGALIEPLAVGFHAAIQGEAHLGQRAVVMGAGCIGLVSMMALKARGVSEVYVVDIMEKRLEKALELGATGVINGAKEDVLERVKELTGGAGMDLVIETAGTEITTRQAIHMAKKGSNIVLVGYGKSGEMTLPMSLVLDKELTFKTVFRYRHIY
;
A
#
# COMPACT_ATOMS: atom_id res chain seq x y z
N GLY A 1 10.88 29.40 10.75
CA GLY A 1 10.36 28.19 11.20
C GLY A 1 9.17 27.66 10.44
N ASP A 2 9.35 27.15 9.19
CA ASP A 2 8.27 26.47 8.49
C ASP A 2 8.01 25.09 9.08
N ARG A 3 6.75 24.65 9.08
CA ARG A 3 6.39 23.26 9.34
C ARG A 3 6.57 22.46 8.04
N VAL A 4 7.29 21.35 8.10
CA VAL A 4 7.61 20.56 6.91
C VAL A 4 7.39 19.06 7.14
N ALA A 5 7.09 18.34 6.05
CA ALA A 5 7.28 16.90 5.97
C ALA A 5 8.61 16.64 5.26
N LEU A 6 9.33 15.62 5.71
CA LEU A 6 10.62 15.24 5.11
C LEU A 6 10.42 14.02 4.21
N GLU A 7 10.72 14.14 2.91
CA GLU A 7 10.86 12.95 2.07
C GLU A 7 12.18 12.26 2.45
N PRO A 8 12.15 11.04 3.02
CA PRO A 8 13.33 10.46 3.67
C PRO A 8 14.39 9.92 2.73
N GLY A 9 14.11 9.86 1.43
CA GLY A 9 14.94 9.20 0.43
C GLY A 9 15.78 10.16 -0.43
N LYS A 10 17.04 10.36 -0.10
CA LYS A 10 17.98 11.07 -0.97
C LYS A 10 18.52 10.13 -2.04
N THR A 11 18.31 10.46 -3.30
CA THR A 11 18.74 9.65 -4.46
C THR A 11 19.94 10.28 -5.18
N CYS A 12 20.67 9.50 -6.00
CA CYS A 12 21.87 10.02 -6.67
C CYS A 12 21.58 11.03 -7.80
N GLY A 13 20.36 11.08 -8.32
CA GLY A 13 19.93 12.00 -9.39
C GLY A 13 20.45 11.68 -10.80
N HIS A 14 21.39 10.77 -10.97
CA HIS A 14 22.09 10.55 -12.26
C HIS A 14 22.03 9.12 -12.80
N CYS A 15 21.65 8.12 -12.00
CA CYS A 15 21.50 6.74 -12.50
C CYS A 15 20.28 6.61 -13.43
N GLU A 16 20.20 5.51 -14.13
CA GLU A 16 19.07 5.20 -15.04
C GLU A 16 17.71 5.37 -14.35
N PHE A 17 17.57 4.83 -13.15
CA PHE A 17 16.30 4.89 -12.40
C PHE A 17 15.91 6.33 -12.04
N CYS A 18 16.86 7.15 -11.61
CA CYS A 18 16.61 8.56 -11.32
C CYS A 18 16.20 9.33 -12.58
N LYS A 19 16.93 9.13 -13.68
CA LYS A 19 16.68 9.83 -14.96
C LYS A 19 15.36 9.39 -15.64
N THR A 20 14.88 8.19 -15.36
CA THR A 20 13.60 7.68 -15.91
C THR A 20 12.42 7.85 -14.94
N GLY A 21 12.60 8.62 -13.85
CA GLY A 21 11.55 8.89 -12.85
C GLY A 21 11.22 7.72 -11.92
N ARG A 22 12.03 6.66 -11.92
CA ARG A 22 11.90 5.51 -11.02
C ARG A 22 12.87 5.61 -9.84
N TYR A 23 13.05 6.82 -9.31
CA TYR A 23 14.07 7.15 -8.33
C TYR A 23 13.97 6.35 -7.01
N ASN A 24 12.79 5.82 -6.68
CA ASN A 24 12.61 4.88 -5.58
C ASN A 24 13.44 3.59 -5.72
N LEU A 25 13.90 3.26 -6.94
CA LEU A 25 14.76 2.11 -7.26
C LEU A 25 16.24 2.51 -7.41
N CYS A 26 16.62 3.73 -7.03
CA CYS A 26 18.01 4.16 -7.09
C CYS A 26 18.90 3.23 -6.23
N PRO A 27 19.98 2.65 -6.81
CA PRO A 27 20.86 1.76 -6.05
C PRO A 27 21.65 2.50 -4.95
N ASP A 28 21.87 3.80 -5.12
CA ASP A 28 22.63 4.64 -4.20
C ASP A 28 21.73 5.47 -3.28
N VAL A 29 20.47 5.07 -3.11
CA VAL A 29 19.55 5.83 -2.25
C VAL A 29 19.99 5.77 -0.79
N VAL A 30 20.14 6.93 -0.18
CA VAL A 30 20.29 7.08 1.27
C VAL A 30 18.90 7.35 1.85
N PHE A 31 18.36 6.39 2.60
CA PHE A 31 16.99 6.46 3.10
C PHE A 31 16.99 6.44 4.63
N PHE A 32 16.46 7.49 5.25
CA PHE A 32 16.38 7.57 6.71
C PHE A 32 15.69 6.35 7.32
N ALA A 33 16.15 5.94 8.51
CA ALA A 33 15.65 4.79 9.26
C ALA A 33 15.75 3.44 8.51
N THR A 34 16.57 3.36 7.45
CA THR A 34 16.88 2.09 6.78
C THR A 34 18.34 1.78 7.03
N PRO A 35 18.69 0.80 7.89
CA PRO A 35 20.07 0.49 8.21
C PRO A 35 20.97 0.31 6.98
N PRO A 36 22.20 0.84 7.00
CA PRO A 36 22.90 1.45 8.13
C PRO A 36 22.61 2.96 8.35
N VAL A 37 21.61 3.53 7.69
CA VAL A 37 21.28 4.96 7.79
C VAL A 37 20.38 5.21 9.00
N ASP A 38 20.78 6.15 9.87
CA ASP A 38 19.99 6.55 11.03
C ASP A 38 18.68 7.23 10.63
N GLY A 39 17.70 7.17 11.53
CA GLY A 39 16.42 7.87 11.39
C GLY A 39 16.47 9.30 11.89
N VAL A 40 15.32 9.97 11.83
CA VAL A 40 15.14 11.38 12.24
C VAL A 40 14.50 11.54 13.63
N PHE A 41 14.52 10.51 14.46
CA PHE A 41 14.05 10.59 15.86
C PHE A 41 15.08 11.29 16.73
N GLN A 42 15.27 12.60 16.48
CA GLN A 42 16.26 13.48 17.09
C GLN A 42 15.77 14.93 17.06
N GLU A 43 16.40 15.81 17.83
CA GLU A 43 16.00 17.23 17.94
C GLU A 43 16.28 18.02 16.66
N TYR A 44 17.39 17.72 15.98
CA TYR A 44 17.84 18.41 14.77
C TYR A 44 18.36 17.41 13.74
N VAL A 45 18.03 17.64 12.48
CA VAL A 45 18.53 16.87 11.34
C VAL A 45 18.93 17.81 10.20
N ALA A 46 20.03 17.51 9.53
CA ALA A 46 20.39 18.19 8.29
C ALA A 46 19.83 17.40 7.10
N HIS A 47 19.06 18.06 6.25
CA HIS A 47 18.45 17.44 5.07
C HIS A 47 18.45 18.40 3.88
N GLU A 48 18.28 17.86 2.66
CA GLU A 48 18.20 18.68 1.45
C GLU A 48 16.89 19.49 1.45
N ALA A 49 16.97 20.77 1.10
CA ALA A 49 15.83 21.68 1.13
C ALA A 49 14.69 21.21 0.20
N ASP A 50 15.04 20.64 -0.96
CA ASP A 50 14.07 20.14 -1.95
C ASP A 50 13.30 18.90 -1.47
N LEU A 51 13.80 18.22 -0.42
CA LEU A 51 13.14 17.10 0.23
C LEU A 51 12.41 17.50 1.52
N CYS A 52 12.35 18.81 1.83
CA CYS A 52 11.63 19.40 2.95
C CYS A 52 10.39 20.11 2.41
N LEU A 53 9.26 19.39 2.37
CA LEU A 53 8.02 19.91 1.80
C LEU A 53 7.20 20.66 2.84
N LYS A 54 6.85 21.89 2.55
CA LYS A 54 6.09 22.74 3.46
C LYS A 54 4.67 22.21 3.65
N LEU A 55 4.27 22.04 4.90
CA LEU A 55 2.92 21.63 5.24
C LEU A 55 1.95 22.81 5.03
N PRO A 56 0.77 22.56 4.46
CA PRO A 56 -0.33 23.52 4.47
C PRO A 56 -0.74 23.92 5.89
N ASP A 57 -1.30 25.12 6.07
CA ASP A 57 -1.64 25.65 7.39
C ASP A 57 -2.69 24.82 8.13
N ASN A 58 -3.56 24.15 7.40
CA ASN A 58 -4.60 23.25 7.93
C ASN A 58 -4.13 21.82 8.22
N VAL A 59 -2.87 21.49 7.97
CA VAL A 59 -2.27 20.17 8.25
C VAL A 59 -1.40 20.28 9.49
N SER A 60 -1.68 19.50 10.50
CA SER A 60 -0.87 19.41 11.72
C SER A 60 0.46 18.67 11.46
N THR A 61 1.43 18.82 12.36
CA THR A 61 2.68 18.06 12.30
C THR A 61 2.48 16.56 12.51
N LEU A 62 1.43 16.17 13.25
CA LEU A 62 1.05 14.77 13.42
C LEU A 62 0.53 14.17 12.11
N GLU A 63 -0.33 14.89 11.39
CA GLU A 63 -0.77 14.49 10.06
C GLU A 63 0.38 14.51 9.06
N GLY A 64 1.28 15.50 9.17
CA GLY A 64 2.51 15.58 8.38
C GLY A 64 3.41 14.34 8.54
N ALA A 65 3.48 13.76 9.73
CA ALA A 65 4.23 12.52 9.97
C ALA A 65 3.62 11.29 9.25
N LEU A 66 2.34 11.34 8.87
CA LEU A 66 1.67 10.26 8.15
C LEU A 66 1.80 10.38 6.63
N ILE A 67 2.39 11.44 6.10
CA ILE A 67 2.57 11.63 4.65
C ILE A 67 3.45 10.52 4.07
N GLU A 68 4.50 10.10 4.79
CA GLU A 68 5.39 9.03 4.33
C GLU A 68 4.64 7.70 4.13
N PRO A 69 3.97 7.11 5.13
CA PRO A 69 3.19 5.89 4.89
C PRO A 69 2.02 6.08 3.93
N LEU A 70 1.40 7.26 3.88
CA LEU A 70 0.35 7.58 2.92
C LEU A 70 0.87 7.53 1.48
N ALA A 71 2.09 8.02 1.24
CA ALA A 71 2.75 7.94 -0.07
C ALA A 71 2.93 6.48 -0.52
N VAL A 72 3.23 5.54 0.38
CA VAL A 72 3.25 4.09 0.08
C VAL A 72 1.86 3.62 -0.38
N GLY A 73 0.81 4.00 0.35
CA GLY A 73 -0.57 3.66 0.00
C GLY A 73 -1.01 4.20 -1.36
N PHE A 74 -0.68 5.45 -1.65
CA PHE A 74 -0.94 6.05 -2.97
C PHE A 74 -0.15 5.37 -4.08
N HIS A 75 1.11 5.04 -3.83
CA HIS A 75 1.91 4.30 -4.82
C HIS A 75 1.32 2.92 -5.10
N ALA A 76 0.82 2.23 -4.08
CA ALA A 76 0.12 0.96 -4.24
C ALA A 76 -1.15 1.13 -5.10
N ALA A 77 -1.95 2.16 -4.86
CA ALA A 77 -3.15 2.44 -5.65
C ALA A 77 -2.81 2.80 -7.12
N ILE A 78 -1.71 3.52 -7.37
CA ILE A 78 -1.23 3.82 -8.72
C ILE A 78 -0.73 2.54 -9.43
N GLN A 79 0.08 1.74 -8.75
CA GLN A 79 0.57 0.47 -9.29
C GLN A 79 -0.59 -0.49 -9.61
N GLY A 80 -1.63 -0.49 -8.79
CA GLY A 80 -2.85 -1.27 -9.01
C GLY A 80 -3.75 -0.74 -10.13
N GLU A 81 -3.42 0.43 -10.70
CA GLU A 81 -4.28 1.10 -11.70
C GLU A 81 -5.69 1.38 -11.17
N ALA A 82 -5.75 1.79 -9.89
CA ALA A 82 -7.01 2.06 -9.21
C ALA A 82 -7.82 3.17 -9.88
N HIS A 83 -9.09 2.91 -10.17
CA HIS A 83 -9.98 3.84 -10.85
C HIS A 83 -11.46 3.66 -10.48
N LEU A 84 -12.29 4.59 -10.92
CA LEU A 84 -13.74 4.58 -10.70
C LEU A 84 -14.38 3.29 -11.27
N GLY A 85 -15.34 2.74 -10.53
CA GLY A 85 -16.13 1.57 -10.92
C GLY A 85 -15.55 0.24 -10.44
N GLN A 86 -14.32 0.22 -9.92
CA GLN A 86 -13.72 -0.99 -9.37
C GLN A 86 -14.26 -1.34 -7.98
N ARG A 87 -14.23 -2.65 -7.68
CA ARG A 87 -14.27 -3.20 -6.32
C ARG A 87 -12.88 -3.65 -5.93
N ALA A 88 -12.37 -3.14 -4.83
CA ALA A 88 -11.05 -3.50 -4.34
C ALA A 88 -11.13 -4.12 -2.94
N VAL A 89 -10.16 -4.96 -2.63
CA VAL A 89 -9.93 -5.48 -1.29
C VAL A 89 -8.50 -5.21 -0.85
N VAL A 90 -8.34 -4.79 0.41
CA VAL A 90 -7.06 -4.60 1.07
C VAL A 90 -6.88 -5.70 2.11
N MET A 91 -5.82 -6.49 1.98
CA MET A 91 -5.46 -7.55 2.91
C MET A 91 -4.53 -7.01 3.99
N GLY A 92 -5.04 -6.93 5.21
CA GLY A 92 -4.39 -6.30 6.36
C GLY A 92 -4.88 -4.88 6.63
N ALA A 93 -5.31 -4.61 7.87
CA ALA A 93 -5.75 -3.30 8.36
C ALA A 93 -4.69 -2.66 9.30
N GLY A 94 -3.41 -2.90 9.03
CA GLY A 94 -2.30 -2.16 9.63
C GLY A 94 -2.19 -0.75 9.05
N CYS A 95 -1.18 0.01 9.46
CA CYS A 95 -0.97 1.38 8.97
C CYS A 95 -1.00 1.44 7.43
N ILE A 96 -0.19 0.61 6.76
CA ILE A 96 -0.11 0.60 5.29
C ILE A 96 -1.43 0.17 4.64
N GLY A 97 -2.14 -0.82 5.22
CA GLY A 97 -3.45 -1.22 4.71
C GLY A 97 -4.49 -0.10 4.79
N LEU A 98 -4.55 0.61 5.92
CA LEU A 98 -5.49 1.71 6.11
C LEU A 98 -5.20 2.88 5.16
N VAL A 99 -3.94 3.30 5.02
CA VAL A 99 -3.60 4.38 4.08
C VAL A 99 -3.77 3.96 2.61
N SER A 100 -3.56 2.67 2.28
CA SER A 100 -3.88 2.14 0.95
C SER A 100 -5.39 2.18 0.67
N MET A 101 -6.22 1.80 1.64
CA MET A 101 -7.68 1.91 1.53
C MET A 101 -8.11 3.36 1.30
N MET A 102 -7.56 4.31 2.07
CA MET A 102 -7.84 5.75 1.88
C MET A 102 -7.41 6.24 0.50
N ALA A 103 -6.23 5.83 0.01
CA ALA A 103 -5.73 6.15 -1.32
C ALA A 103 -6.63 5.59 -2.43
N LEU A 104 -7.11 4.35 -2.31
CA LEU A 104 -8.07 3.75 -3.24
C LEU A 104 -9.36 4.57 -3.32
N LYS A 105 -9.91 4.98 -2.18
CA LYS A 105 -11.11 5.82 -2.13
C LYS A 105 -10.86 7.20 -2.75
N ALA A 106 -9.74 7.84 -2.45
CA ALA A 106 -9.37 9.13 -3.03
C ALA A 106 -9.21 9.05 -4.57
N ARG A 107 -8.83 7.89 -5.12
CA ARG A 107 -8.78 7.65 -6.56
C ARG A 107 -10.13 7.23 -7.17
N GLY A 108 -11.19 7.20 -6.38
CA GLY A 108 -12.55 6.95 -6.84
C GLY A 108 -12.94 5.48 -6.96
N VAL A 109 -12.19 4.55 -6.35
CA VAL A 109 -12.63 3.15 -6.28
C VAL A 109 -13.97 3.08 -5.58
N SER A 110 -14.95 2.45 -6.22
CA SER A 110 -16.35 2.50 -5.80
C SER A 110 -16.61 1.78 -4.48
N GLU A 111 -16.04 0.60 -4.34
CA GLU A 111 -16.18 -0.22 -3.15
C GLU A 111 -14.79 -0.70 -2.70
N VAL A 112 -14.44 -0.42 -1.44
CA VAL A 112 -13.19 -0.86 -0.84
C VAL A 112 -13.48 -1.66 0.42
N TYR A 113 -13.15 -2.94 0.39
CA TYR A 113 -13.25 -3.85 1.51
C TYR A 113 -11.90 -4.04 2.17
N VAL A 114 -11.90 -4.29 3.50
CA VAL A 114 -10.66 -4.50 4.25
C VAL A 114 -10.75 -5.81 5.03
N VAL A 115 -9.70 -6.62 4.93
CA VAL A 115 -9.59 -7.91 5.63
C VAL A 115 -8.54 -7.82 6.72
N ASP A 116 -8.85 -8.21 7.93
CA ASP A 116 -7.89 -8.40 9.03
C ASP A 116 -8.43 -9.48 9.99
N ILE A 117 -7.63 -9.91 10.94
CA ILE A 117 -8.04 -10.83 12.02
C ILE A 117 -8.33 -10.08 13.33
N MET A 118 -7.98 -8.80 13.42
CA MET A 118 -8.13 -7.98 14.62
C MET A 118 -9.30 -7.02 14.53
N GLU A 119 -10.33 -7.23 15.34
CA GLU A 119 -11.57 -6.44 15.37
C GLU A 119 -11.32 -4.93 15.44
N LYS A 120 -10.48 -4.47 16.38
CA LYS A 120 -10.17 -3.04 16.54
C LYS A 120 -9.58 -2.37 15.29
N ARG A 121 -8.85 -3.11 14.47
CA ARG A 121 -8.31 -2.60 13.20
C ARG A 121 -9.41 -2.49 12.14
N LEU A 122 -10.32 -3.46 12.13
CA LEU A 122 -11.47 -3.46 11.24
C LEU A 122 -12.45 -2.33 11.58
N GLU A 123 -12.71 -2.09 12.87
CA GLU A 123 -13.47 -0.92 13.34
C GLU A 123 -12.85 0.39 12.82
N LYS A 124 -11.51 0.53 12.93
CA LYS A 124 -10.80 1.70 12.41
C LYS A 124 -10.92 1.81 10.88
N ALA A 125 -10.89 0.71 10.15
CA ALA A 125 -11.12 0.73 8.70
C ALA A 125 -12.51 1.27 8.34
N LEU A 126 -13.56 0.86 9.08
CA LEU A 126 -14.91 1.39 8.91
C LEU A 126 -15.00 2.88 9.24
N GLU A 127 -14.40 3.33 10.35
CA GLU A 127 -14.34 4.76 10.72
C GLU A 127 -13.67 5.61 9.63
N LEU A 128 -12.64 5.07 8.96
CA LEU A 128 -11.94 5.73 7.87
C LEU A 128 -12.62 5.58 6.51
N GLY A 129 -13.80 4.94 6.49
CA GLY A 129 -14.69 4.90 5.33
C GLY A 129 -14.52 3.68 4.43
N ALA A 130 -14.03 2.53 4.92
CA ALA A 130 -14.15 1.28 4.20
C ALA A 130 -15.63 0.99 3.86
N THR A 131 -15.90 0.41 2.69
CA THR A 131 -17.26 0.01 2.29
C THR A 131 -17.77 -1.14 3.17
N GLY A 132 -16.86 -2.01 3.60
CA GLY A 132 -17.11 -3.11 4.50
C GLY A 132 -15.81 -3.75 4.96
N VAL A 133 -15.92 -4.63 5.95
CA VAL A 133 -14.78 -5.35 6.51
C VAL A 133 -15.07 -6.84 6.60
N ILE A 134 -14.03 -7.65 6.59
CA ILE A 134 -14.10 -9.11 6.70
C ILE A 134 -13.13 -9.54 7.80
N ASN A 135 -13.64 -10.18 8.84
CA ASN A 135 -12.80 -10.71 9.91
C ASN A 135 -12.40 -12.16 9.61
N GLY A 136 -11.18 -12.33 9.07
CA GLY A 136 -10.65 -13.64 8.70
C GLY A 136 -10.42 -14.61 9.86
N ALA A 137 -10.57 -14.18 11.12
CA ALA A 137 -10.60 -15.07 12.29
C ALA A 137 -12.01 -15.60 12.60
N LYS A 138 -13.06 -15.00 12.04
CA LYS A 138 -14.46 -15.31 12.36
C LYS A 138 -15.25 -15.90 11.18
N GLU A 139 -14.80 -15.63 9.95
CA GLU A 139 -15.51 -16.04 8.73
C GLU A 139 -14.53 -16.45 7.62
N ASP A 140 -15.03 -17.20 6.63
CA ASP A 140 -14.25 -17.55 5.44
C ASP A 140 -14.17 -16.34 4.51
N VAL A 141 -12.96 -15.82 4.35
CA VAL A 141 -12.69 -14.63 3.54
C VAL A 141 -13.06 -14.85 2.07
N LEU A 142 -12.82 -16.05 1.53
CA LEU A 142 -13.04 -16.33 0.10
C LEU A 142 -14.54 -16.46 -0.20
N GLU A 143 -15.30 -17.15 0.65
CA GLU A 143 -16.75 -17.25 0.50
C GLU A 143 -17.41 -15.87 0.67
N ARG A 144 -16.93 -15.06 1.62
CA ARG A 144 -17.45 -13.70 1.81
C ARG A 144 -17.19 -12.80 0.59
N VAL A 145 -15.99 -12.86 0.01
CA VAL A 145 -15.70 -12.12 -1.24
C VAL A 145 -16.55 -12.61 -2.40
N LYS A 146 -16.78 -13.91 -2.51
CA LYS A 146 -17.65 -14.49 -3.53
C LYS A 146 -19.10 -13.99 -3.41
N GLU A 147 -19.65 -13.89 -2.19
CA GLU A 147 -20.96 -13.29 -1.94
C GLU A 147 -21.01 -11.83 -2.37
N LEU A 148 -20.03 -11.01 -1.92
CA LEU A 148 -19.95 -9.57 -2.21
C LEU A 148 -19.82 -9.27 -3.71
N THR A 149 -19.22 -10.18 -4.48
CA THR A 149 -18.97 -9.98 -5.91
C THR A 149 -19.88 -10.79 -6.84
N GLY A 150 -20.82 -11.57 -6.28
CA GLY A 150 -21.64 -12.51 -7.06
C GLY A 150 -20.78 -13.56 -7.78
N GLY A 151 -19.65 -13.94 -7.21
CA GLY A 151 -18.72 -14.93 -7.75
C GLY A 151 -17.70 -14.37 -8.76
N ALA A 152 -17.78 -13.10 -9.12
CA ALA A 152 -16.88 -12.50 -10.13
C ALA A 152 -15.43 -12.30 -9.62
N GLY A 153 -15.26 -12.11 -8.30
CA GLY A 153 -13.98 -11.74 -7.69
C GLY A 153 -13.72 -10.23 -7.67
N MET A 154 -12.63 -9.83 -7.02
CA MET A 154 -12.23 -8.43 -6.86
C MET A 154 -11.48 -7.92 -8.08
N ASP A 155 -11.78 -6.70 -8.53
CA ASP A 155 -11.11 -6.05 -9.66
C ASP A 155 -9.68 -5.63 -9.31
N LEU A 156 -9.39 -5.41 -8.01
CA LEU A 156 -8.07 -5.06 -7.50
C LEU A 156 -7.87 -5.63 -6.10
N VAL A 157 -6.70 -6.23 -5.87
CA VAL A 157 -6.29 -6.68 -4.53
C VAL A 157 -5.00 -6.00 -4.12
N ILE A 158 -4.99 -5.34 -2.95
CA ILE A 158 -3.77 -4.80 -2.33
C ILE A 158 -3.40 -5.69 -1.15
N GLU A 159 -2.26 -6.34 -1.22
CA GLU A 159 -1.76 -7.26 -0.19
C GLU A 159 -0.73 -6.54 0.68
N THR A 160 -1.06 -6.26 1.94
CA THR A 160 -0.22 -5.52 2.89
C THR A 160 0.18 -6.31 4.13
N ALA A 161 -0.33 -7.52 4.30
CA ALA A 161 -0.02 -8.38 5.45
C ALA A 161 1.31 -9.13 5.29
N GLY A 162 1.76 -9.38 4.06
CA GLY A 162 3.04 -10.00 3.75
C GLY A 162 3.11 -11.47 4.17
N THR A 163 2.00 -12.21 4.16
CA THR A 163 2.00 -13.63 4.51
C THR A 163 1.64 -14.52 3.32
N GLU A 164 2.13 -15.76 3.31
CA GLU A 164 1.76 -16.72 2.28
C GLU A 164 0.24 -16.95 2.25
N ILE A 165 -0.40 -17.00 3.42
CA ILE A 165 -1.84 -17.22 3.53
C ILE A 165 -2.62 -16.10 2.83
N THR A 166 -2.33 -14.84 3.15
CA THR A 166 -3.03 -13.70 2.58
C THR A 166 -2.73 -13.50 1.10
N THR A 167 -1.50 -13.81 0.66
CA THR A 167 -1.13 -13.79 -0.76
C THR A 167 -1.85 -14.88 -1.56
N ARG A 168 -1.98 -16.09 -1.00
CA ARG A 168 -2.78 -17.17 -1.62
C ARG A 168 -4.26 -16.79 -1.70
N GLN A 169 -4.83 -16.23 -0.62
CA GLN A 169 -6.21 -15.72 -0.63
C GLN A 169 -6.39 -14.63 -1.69
N ALA A 170 -5.42 -13.69 -1.84
CA ALA A 170 -5.45 -12.67 -2.86
C ALA A 170 -5.59 -13.26 -4.27
N ILE A 171 -4.84 -14.32 -4.59
CA ILE A 171 -4.93 -15.03 -5.88
C ILE A 171 -6.31 -15.66 -6.08
N HIS A 172 -6.86 -16.27 -5.03
CA HIS A 172 -8.17 -16.93 -5.11
C HIS A 172 -9.31 -15.92 -5.30
N MET A 173 -9.28 -14.79 -4.59
CA MET A 173 -10.35 -13.79 -4.65
C MET A 173 -10.25 -12.80 -5.81
N ALA A 174 -9.09 -12.71 -6.47
CA ALA A 174 -8.89 -11.85 -7.62
C ALA A 174 -9.76 -12.30 -8.81
N LYS A 175 -10.39 -11.35 -9.48
CA LYS A 175 -11.12 -11.56 -10.74
C LYS A 175 -10.14 -11.91 -11.86
N LYS A 176 -10.59 -12.64 -12.90
CA LYS A 176 -9.76 -12.90 -14.09
C LYS A 176 -9.31 -11.58 -14.74
N GLY A 177 -8.04 -11.50 -15.10
CA GLY A 177 -7.43 -10.33 -15.73
C GLY A 177 -7.15 -9.17 -14.77
N SER A 178 -7.28 -9.35 -13.45
CA SER A 178 -7.12 -8.28 -12.47
C SER A 178 -5.68 -8.12 -11.97
N ASN A 179 -5.45 -7.01 -11.27
CA ASN A 179 -4.17 -6.69 -10.65
C ASN A 179 -4.13 -7.12 -9.18
N ILE A 180 -3.02 -7.72 -8.77
CA ILE A 180 -2.67 -7.94 -7.36
C ILE A 180 -1.42 -7.11 -7.06
N VAL A 181 -1.50 -6.22 -6.08
CA VAL A 181 -0.38 -5.37 -5.66
C VAL A 181 0.18 -5.89 -4.35
N LEU A 182 1.43 -6.34 -4.38
CA LEU A 182 2.14 -6.81 -3.19
C LEU A 182 2.91 -5.64 -2.55
N VAL A 183 2.58 -5.35 -1.31
CA VAL A 183 3.18 -4.29 -0.50
C VAL A 183 3.82 -4.86 0.76
N GLY A 184 3.20 -5.89 1.34
CA GLY A 184 3.69 -6.54 2.55
C GLY A 184 4.97 -7.35 2.33
N TYR A 185 5.93 -7.23 3.26
CA TYR A 185 7.15 -8.03 3.26
C TYR A 185 6.96 -9.32 4.05
N GLY A 186 7.18 -10.47 3.39
CA GLY A 186 7.16 -11.77 4.05
C GLY A 186 8.38 -11.98 4.97
N LYS A 187 8.16 -12.59 6.13
CA LYS A 187 9.24 -12.88 7.10
C LYS A 187 10.29 -13.84 6.57
N SER A 188 9.90 -14.81 5.73
CA SER A 188 10.79 -15.82 5.16
C SER A 188 11.46 -15.40 3.86
N GLY A 189 10.97 -14.35 3.20
CA GLY A 189 11.41 -13.96 1.85
C GLY A 189 10.95 -14.90 0.74
N GLU A 190 10.36 -16.05 1.05
CA GLU A 190 9.87 -17.05 0.10
C GLU A 190 8.42 -17.42 0.38
N MET A 191 7.65 -17.72 -0.67
CA MET A 191 6.24 -18.13 -0.59
C MET A 191 5.93 -19.21 -1.64
N THR A 192 5.09 -20.17 -1.29
CA THR A 192 4.54 -21.15 -2.24
C THR A 192 3.18 -20.68 -2.73
N LEU A 193 3.05 -20.40 -4.02
CA LEU A 193 1.83 -19.85 -4.62
C LEU A 193 1.20 -20.81 -5.64
N PRO A 194 -0.14 -20.78 -5.82
CA PRO A 194 -0.84 -21.62 -6.81
C PRO A 194 -0.69 -21.06 -8.23
N MET A 195 0.48 -21.23 -8.84
CA MET A 195 0.84 -20.60 -10.12
C MET A 195 -0.06 -21.03 -11.28
N SER A 196 -0.60 -22.25 -11.29
CA SER A 196 -1.58 -22.65 -12.30
C SER A 196 -2.82 -21.72 -12.29
N LEU A 197 -3.32 -21.41 -11.09
CA LEU A 197 -4.46 -20.49 -10.94
C LEU A 197 -4.13 -19.06 -11.38
N VAL A 198 -2.90 -18.61 -11.16
CA VAL A 198 -2.41 -17.30 -11.65
C VAL A 198 -2.46 -17.25 -13.17
N LEU A 199 -2.00 -18.33 -13.84
CA LEU A 199 -2.03 -18.45 -15.30
C LEU A 199 -3.48 -18.54 -15.83
N ASP A 200 -4.32 -19.39 -15.23
CA ASP A 200 -5.72 -19.59 -15.64
C ASP A 200 -6.57 -18.32 -15.54
N LYS A 201 -6.17 -17.40 -14.66
CA LYS A 201 -6.84 -16.11 -14.45
C LYS A 201 -6.15 -14.95 -15.15
N GLU A 202 -5.00 -15.14 -15.80
CA GLU A 202 -4.17 -14.04 -16.37
C GLU A 202 -3.92 -12.92 -15.37
N LEU A 203 -3.55 -13.24 -14.12
CA LEU A 203 -3.36 -12.24 -13.07
C LEU A 203 -2.05 -11.47 -13.27
N THR A 204 -2.11 -10.15 -13.09
CA THR A 204 -0.93 -9.30 -13.09
C THR A 204 -0.49 -9.02 -11.66
N PHE A 205 0.77 -9.37 -11.34
CA PHE A 205 1.40 -8.99 -10.09
C PHE A 205 2.18 -7.69 -10.26
N LYS A 206 1.86 -6.72 -9.43
CA LYS A 206 2.62 -5.48 -9.26
C LYS A 206 3.22 -5.46 -7.86
N THR A 207 4.32 -4.77 -7.69
CA THR A 207 4.99 -4.67 -6.38
C THR A 207 5.21 -3.21 -6.01
N VAL A 208 5.28 -2.95 -4.72
CA VAL A 208 5.58 -1.62 -4.18
C VAL A 208 6.90 -1.69 -3.41
N PHE A 209 7.82 -0.84 -3.80
CA PHE A 209 9.03 -0.56 -3.04
C PHE A 209 9.10 0.94 -2.80
N ARG A 210 8.81 1.37 -1.55
CA ARG A 210 8.70 2.80 -1.21
C ARG A 210 7.64 3.50 -2.07
N TYR A 211 7.96 4.64 -2.67
CA TYR A 211 7.07 5.45 -3.52
C TYR A 211 7.89 6.36 -4.43
N ARG A 212 7.21 7.04 -5.35
CA ARG A 212 7.80 8.06 -6.22
C ARG A 212 6.72 9.04 -6.71
N HIS A 213 7.09 10.32 -6.88
CA HIS A 213 6.22 11.39 -7.42
C HIS A 213 4.89 11.61 -6.67
N ILE A 214 4.88 11.38 -5.35
CA ILE A 214 3.64 11.42 -4.55
C ILE A 214 3.81 12.19 -3.24
N TYR A 215 5.02 12.53 -2.88
CA TYR A 215 5.34 13.19 -1.60
C TYR A 215 4.92 14.66 -1.62
#